data_a93d44ae3346f7cd03817ec1251d3fe3
#
_entry.id   a93d44ae3346f7cd03817ec1251d3fe3
#
_cell.length_a   1.000
_cell.length_b   1.000
_cell.length_c   1.000
_cell.angle_alpha   90.00
_cell.angle_beta   90.00
_cell.angle_gamma   90.00
#
_symmetry.space_group_name_H-M   'P 1'
#
loop_
_entity.id
_entity.type
_entity.pdbx_description
1 polymer ?
#
loop_
_entity_poly.entity_id
_entity_poly.type
_entity_poly.pdbx_seq_one_letter_code
_entity_poly.pdbx_strand_id
1 'polypeptide(L)'
;MGLPTLFPHGRETELAWYRKIDEGPWDGLVTYERVLYPDSWSVVPQLAAAAAMTERVRLWTDVVALPMRDPVLFAKDLATVDVLSGGRLTLGVGIGAWDEDYVAVGSALDRKRQRMDAAVAAMRKVWAQEPPVEGHLPVGPPPVQVGGIPLVAGVVGPKALARAAQWADGVSDPAHSLHFDAEALAAQRERVTEAWRAAGRTDRPHFSAPVWFALGPDPENQLGEHVQDFWNQDVDLTGAESSFLTAPTAGTLNCGASGLLAAVNGAREAGLDELRLVPTTADPDEIDRAREVLGI
;
A
#
# COMPACT_ATOMS: atom_id res chain seq x y z
N MET A 1 7.54 -6.15 4.50
CA MET A 1 7.86 -6.93 3.29
C MET A 1 6.59 -7.08 2.47
N GLY A 2 6.64 -6.81 1.16
CA GLY A 2 5.53 -7.00 0.22
C GLY A 2 5.34 -8.46 -0.16
N LEU A 3 4.09 -8.83 -0.52
CA LEU A 3 3.78 -10.09 -1.15
C LEU A 3 4.02 -10.01 -2.67
N PRO A 4 4.21 -11.14 -3.37
CA PRO A 4 4.42 -11.18 -4.82
C PRO A 4 3.09 -11.08 -5.59
N THR A 5 2.34 -10.02 -5.36
CA THR A 5 0.92 -9.88 -5.74
C THR A 5 0.66 -9.79 -7.25
N LEU A 6 1.66 -9.52 -8.06
CA LEU A 6 1.53 -9.40 -9.53
C LEU A 6 2.32 -10.47 -10.28
N PHE A 7 2.65 -11.57 -9.63
CA PHE A 7 3.38 -12.66 -10.25
C PHE A 7 2.56 -13.95 -10.22
N PRO A 8 2.65 -14.78 -11.29
CA PRO A 8 1.99 -16.07 -11.30
C PRO A 8 2.57 -16.96 -10.20
N HIS A 9 1.74 -17.32 -9.25
CA HIS A 9 2.14 -18.23 -8.18
C HIS A 9 0.93 -18.97 -7.60
N GLY A 10 1.19 -20.10 -6.94
CA GLY A 10 0.17 -20.92 -6.32
C GLY A 10 0.15 -20.79 -4.80
N ARG A 11 -0.81 -21.51 -4.22
CA ARG A 11 -1.05 -21.55 -2.78
C ARG A 11 0.22 -21.81 -1.96
N GLU A 12 1.06 -22.75 -2.36
CA GLU A 12 2.24 -23.15 -1.58
C GLU A 12 3.26 -21.99 -1.49
N THR A 13 3.46 -21.28 -2.59
CA THR A 13 4.31 -20.08 -2.65
C THR A 13 3.76 -18.98 -1.75
N GLU A 14 2.46 -18.67 -1.84
CA GLU A 14 1.82 -17.66 -1.01
C GLU A 14 1.97 -17.95 0.49
N LEU A 15 1.74 -19.22 0.90
CA LEU A 15 1.91 -19.63 2.29
C LEU A 15 3.38 -19.62 2.75
N ALA A 16 4.33 -19.84 1.83
CA ALA A 16 5.76 -19.70 2.13
C ALA A 16 6.13 -18.24 2.40
N TRP A 17 5.60 -17.30 1.62
CA TRP A 17 5.77 -15.87 1.86
C TRP A 17 5.23 -15.45 3.24
N TYR A 18 4.00 -15.85 3.62
CA TYR A 18 3.44 -15.53 4.93
C TYR A 18 4.34 -16.01 6.07
N ARG A 19 4.77 -17.27 6.02
CA ARG A 19 5.63 -17.86 7.06
C ARG A 19 6.97 -17.16 7.16
N LYS A 20 7.69 -17.01 6.04
CA LYS A 20 9.01 -16.37 6.02
C LYS A 20 8.96 -14.92 6.52
N ILE A 21 7.87 -14.18 6.21
CA ILE A 21 7.69 -12.81 6.70
C ILE A 21 7.40 -12.82 8.20
N ASP A 22 6.48 -13.67 8.68
CA ASP A 22 6.07 -13.68 10.08
C ASP A 22 7.15 -14.24 11.01
N GLU A 23 7.90 -15.25 10.58
CA GLU A 23 9.02 -15.84 11.31
C GLU A 23 10.30 -15.01 11.24
N GLY A 24 10.41 -14.15 10.24
CA GLY A 24 11.57 -13.27 10.00
C GLY A 24 11.55 -11.97 10.81
N PRO A 25 12.54 -11.10 10.61
CA PRO A 25 12.69 -9.85 11.34
C PRO A 25 11.81 -8.70 10.78
N TRP A 26 10.81 -9.00 9.98
CA TRP A 26 9.96 -8.02 9.31
C TRP A 26 8.84 -7.54 10.24
N ASP A 27 8.54 -6.22 10.20
CA ASP A 27 7.47 -5.62 11.02
C ASP A 27 6.08 -5.77 10.40
N GLY A 28 6.01 -5.96 9.08
CA GLY A 28 4.75 -6.01 8.36
C GLY A 28 4.78 -6.83 7.09
N LEU A 29 3.59 -7.27 6.72
CA LEU A 29 3.25 -7.92 5.46
C LEU A 29 2.38 -6.95 4.66
N VAL A 30 2.74 -6.68 3.41
CA VAL A 30 2.06 -5.70 2.55
C VAL A 30 1.50 -6.38 1.32
N THR A 31 0.25 -6.08 1.01
CA THR A 31 -0.40 -6.50 -0.25
C THR A 31 -0.99 -5.30 -1.00
N TYR A 32 -1.20 -5.48 -2.29
CA TYR A 32 -1.93 -4.55 -3.16
C TYR A 32 -2.67 -5.35 -4.22
N GLU A 33 -3.54 -4.73 -4.97
CA GLU A 33 -4.28 -5.44 -6.02
C GLU A 33 -4.50 -4.58 -7.26
N ARG A 34 -4.66 -5.28 -8.37
CA ARG A 34 -5.23 -4.82 -9.61
C ARG A 34 -6.44 -5.69 -9.95
N VAL A 35 -7.53 -5.10 -10.45
CA VAL A 35 -8.70 -5.88 -10.87
C VAL A 35 -8.43 -6.58 -12.20
N LEU A 36 -7.94 -5.84 -13.19
CA LEU A 36 -7.61 -6.35 -14.51
C LEU A 36 -6.12 -6.75 -14.60
N TYR A 37 -5.72 -7.70 -13.76
CA TYR A 37 -4.40 -8.29 -13.81
C TYR A 37 -4.50 -9.78 -13.48
N PRO A 38 -4.10 -10.69 -14.37
CA PRO A 38 -4.39 -12.13 -14.26
C PRO A 38 -3.80 -12.77 -12.99
N ASP A 39 -2.66 -12.28 -12.53
CA ASP A 39 -1.93 -12.84 -11.41
C ASP A 39 -2.17 -12.08 -10.08
N SER A 40 -2.99 -11.03 -10.10
CA SER A 40 -3.34 -10.27 -8.89
C SER A 40 -4.43 -10.99 -8.08
N TRP A 41 -4.13 -11.29 -6.82
CA TRP A 41 -5.10 -11.87 -5.91
C TRP A 41 -5.99 -10.80 -5.30
N SER A 42 -7.24 -11.18 -4.97
CA SER A 42 -8.17 -10.27 -4.29
C SER A 42 -7.68 -9.95 -2.88
N VAL A 43 -7.57 -8.66 -2.57
CA VAL A 43 -6.92 -8.16 -1.34
C VAL A 43 -7.60 -8.63 -0.05
N VAL A 44 -8.94 -8.69 0.02
CA VAL A 44 -9.64 -9.07 1.25
C VAL A 44 -9.47 -10.55 1.59
N PRO A 45 -9.69 -11.51 0.67
CA PRO A 45 -9.38 -12.91 0.92
C PRO A 45 -7.91 -13.15 1.26
N GLN A 46 -6.98 -12.46 0.59
CA GLN A 46 -5.54 -12.57 0.85
C GLN A 46 -5.19 -12.07 2.26
N LEU A 47 -5.72 -10.92 2.69
CA LEU A 47 -5.54 -10.41 4.05
C LEU A 47 -6.17 -11.32 5.12
N ALA A 48 -7.34 -11.90 4.84
CA ALA A 48 -7.97 -12.84 5.76
C ALA A 48 -7.14 -14.12 5.95
N ALA A 49 -6.56 -14.63 4.85
CA ALA A 49 -5.64 -15.76 4.91
C ALA A 49 -4.36 -15.39 5.69
N ALA A 50 -3.76 -14.24 5.39
CA ALA A 50 -2.59 -13.75 6.13
C ALA A 50 -2.90 -13.53 7.62
N ALA A 51 -4.07 -12.99 7.97
CA ALA A 51 -4.50 -12.79 9.36
C ALA A 51 -4.56 -14.10 10.15
N ALA A 52 -5.04 -15.17 9.49
CA ALA A 52 -5.17 -16.49 10.10
C ALA A 52 -3.83 -17.29 10.15
N MET A 53 -2.89 -16.97 9.26
CA MET A 53 -1.63 -17.70 9.09
C MET A 53 -0.42 -17.02 9.74
N THR A 54 -0.59 -15.80 10.26
CA THR A 54 0.47 -15.00 10.90
C THR A 54 0.03 -14.56 12.29
N GLU A 55 0.98 -14.38 13.19
CA GLU A 55 0.69 -14.01 14.59
C GLU A 55 1.25 -12.63 14.96
N ARG A 56 2.34 -12.21 14.32
CA ARG A 56 3.13 -11.07 14.77
C ARG A 56 3.06 -9.85 13.87
N VAL A 57 3.22 -10.06 12.57
CA VAL A 57 3.40 -8.96 11.62
C VAL A 57 2.11 -8.15 11.40
N ARG A 58 2.27 -6.85 11.20
CA ARG A 58 1.18 -5.97 10.75
C ARG A 58 0.78 -6.33 9.33
N LEU A 59 -0.49 -6.18 9.04
CA LEU A 59 -1.06 -6.43 7.72
C LEU A 59 -1.39 -5.10 7.05
N TRP A 60 -0.87 -4.87 5.84
CA TRP A 60 -1.02 -3.61 5.12
C TRP A 60 -1.59 -3.80 3.73
N THR A 61 -2.34 -2.79 3.29
CA THR A 61 -2.57 -2.58 1.85
C THR A 61 -1.79 -1.36 1.35
N ASP A 62 -1.21 -1.41 0.13
CA ASP A 62 -0.47 -0.27 -0.41
C ASP A 62 -0.59 -0.13 -1.93
N VAL A 63 -1.71 0.34 -2.42
CA VAL A 63 -2.95 0.77 -1.76
C VAL A 63 -4.15 0.13 -2.48
N VAL A 64 -5.28 0.03 -1.82
CA VAL A 64 -6.52 -0.34 -2.52
C VAL A 64 -7.21 0.89 -3.12
N ALA A 65 -7.78 0.74 -4.31
CA ALA A 65 -8.59 1.77 -4.95
C ALA A 65 -9.98 1.82 -4.30
N LEU A 66 -10.11 2.58 -3.23
CA LEU A 66 -11.32 2.64 -2.40
C LEU A 66 -12.59 3.09 -3.16
N PRO A 67 -12.55 4.07 -4.10
CA PRO A 67 -13.76 4.53 -4.77
C PRO A 67 -14.43 3.49 -5.68
N MET A 68 -13.79 2.35 -5.96
CA MET A 68 -14.38 1.26 -6.74
C MET A 68 -15.30 0.35 -5.89
N ARG A 69 -15.32 0.50 -4.56
CA ARG A 69 -15.92 -0.44 -3.63
C ARG A 69 -17.18 0.12 -2.97
N ASP A 70 -18.09 -0.77 -2.58
CA ASP A 70 -19.12 -0.41 -1.62
C ASP A 70 -18.48 -0.19 -0.24
N PRO A 71 -18.57 1.00 0.34
CA PRO A 71 -17.82 1.32 1.56
C PRO A 71 -18.37 0.61 2.80
N VAL A 72 -19.65 0.24 2.84
CA VAL A 72 -20.27 -0.44 3.99
C VAL A 72 -19.84 -1.90 4.03
N LEU A 73 -19.94 -2.59 2.88
CA LEU A 73 -19.49 -3.99 2.77
C LEU A 73 -17.98 -4.08 2.99
N PHE A 74 -17.21 -3.19 2.38
CA PHE A 74 -15.76 -3.18 2.53
C PHE A 74 -15.33 -2.90 3.97
N ALA A 75 -16.00 -1.96 4.67
CA ALA A 75 -15.76 -1.71 6.09
C ALA A 75 -16.03 -2.94 6.96
N LYS A 76 -17.10 -3.70 6.65
CA LYS A 76 -17.44 -4.96 7.32
C LYS A 76 -16.37 -6.03 7.12
N ASP A 77 -15.94 -6.21 5.87
CA ASP A 77 -14.91 -7.19 5.52
C ASP A 77 -13.59 -6.90 6.25
N LEU A 78 -13.16 -5.63 6.23
CA LEU A 78 -11.93 -5.20 6.90
C LEU A 78 -12.02 -5.30 8.42
N ALA A 79 -13.16 -4.99 9.01
CA ALA A 79 -13.38 -5.20 10.44
C ALA A 79 -13.30 -6.70 10.82
N THR A 80 -13.77 -7.58 9.93
CA THR A 80 -13.62 -9.03 10.10
C THR A 80 -12.14 -9.44 10.06
N VAL A 81 -11.37 -8.92 9.09
CA VAL A 81 -9.91 -9.14 9.01
C VAL A 81 -9.20 -8.58 10.25
N ASP A 82 -9.61 -7.41 10.73
CA ASP A 82 -9.03 -6.81 11.93
C ASP A 82 -9.25 -7.68 13.17
N VAL A 83 -10.45 -8.24 13.34
CA VAL A 83 -10.75 -9.21 14.41
C VAL A 83 -9.91 -10.47 14.25
N LEU A 84 -9.83 -11.05 13.05
CA LEU A 84 -9.04 -12.26 12.78
C LEU A 84 -7.55 -12.05 13.04
N SER A 85 -7.03 -10.87 12.76
CA SER A 85 -5.64 -10.52 12.99
C SER A 85 -5.34 -10.06 14.42
N GLY A 86 -6.36 -9.88 15.27
CA GLY A 86 -6.17 -9.32 16.62
C GLY A 86 -5.73 -7.85 16.60
N GLY A 87 -6.21 -7.06 15.63
CA GLY A 87 -5.94 -5.62 15.56
C GLY A 87 -4.61 -5.26 14.87
N ARG A 88 -4.13 -6.11 13.95
CA ARG A 88 -2.87 -5.88 13.21
C ARG A 88 -3.06 -5.20 11.84
N LEU A 89 -4.29 -4.89 11.44
CA LEU A 89 -4.58 -4.33 10.12
C LEU A 89 -4.31 -2.82 10.05
N THR A 90 -3.68 -2.37 8.97
CA THR A 90 -3.59 -0.97 8.54
C THR A 90 -4.00 -0.88 7.08
N LEU A 91 -4.87 0.07 6.76
CA LEU A 91 -5.44 0.19 5.43
C LEU A 91 -4.82 1.36 4.66
N GLY A 92 -4.01 1.05 3.67
CA GLY A 92 -3.59 2.02 2.66
C GLY A 92 -4.64 2.14 1.56
N VAL A 93 -5.07 3.36 1.27
CA VAL A 93 -6.13 3.66 0.30
C VAL A 93 -5.72 4.72 -0.69
N GLY A 94 -6.16 4.56 -1.92
CA GLY A 94 -5.93 5.50 -3.02
C GLY A 94 -7.13 5.61 -3.94
N ILE A 95 -7.02 6.48 -4.95
CA ILE A 95 -8.06 6.61 -5.99
C ILE A 95 -7.86 5.60 -7.13
N GLY A 96 -6.80 4.81 -7.12
CA GLY A 96 -6.43 3.93 -8.25
C GLY A 96 -5.89 4.72 -9.46
N ALA A 97 -4.94 4.11 -10.15
CA ALA A 97 -4.29 4.71 -11.32
C ALA A 97 -4.95 4.29 -12.65
N TRP A 98 -5.67 3.15 -12.67
CA TRP A 98 -6.20 2.55 -13.89
C TRP A 98 -7.71 2.71 -13.99
N ASP A 99 -8.16 3.38 -15.04
CA ASP A 99 -9.59 3.60 -15.33
C ASP A 99 -10.31 2.31 -15.71
N GLU A 100 -9.58 1.37 -16.33
CA GLU A 100 -10.08 0.07 -16.76
C GLU A 100 -10.55 -0.78 -15.58
N ASP A 101 -9.85 -0.72 -14.45
CA ASP A 101 -10.27 -1.41 -13.22
C ASP A 101 -11.64 -0.91 -12.74
N TYR A 102 -11.90 0.40 -12.86
CA TYR A 102 -13.21 0.99 -12.57
C TYR A 102 -14.30 0.48 -13.51
N VAL A 103 -14.00 0.45 -14.81
CA VAL A 103 -14.93 -0.04 -15.83
C VAL A 103 -15.26 -1.51 -15.59
N ALA A 104 -14.26 -2.33 -15.28
CA ALA A 104 -14.43 -3.76 -15.03
C ALA A 104 -15.40 -4.07 -13.88
N VAL A 105 -15.42 -3.25 -12.84
CA VAL A 105 -16.34 -3.42 -11.71
C VAL A 105 -17.63 -2.59 -11.83
N GLY A 106 -17.86 -1.93 -12.96
CA GLY A 106 -19.03 -1.08 -13.19
C GLY A 106 -19.06 0.20 -12.36
N SER A 107 -17.90 0.65 -11.87
CA SER A 107 -17.79 1.87 -11.07
C SER A 107 -17.55 3.09 -11.95
N ALA A 108 -18.16 4.23 -11.59
CA ALA A 108 -18.05 5.44 -12.37
C ALA A 108 -16.64 6.05 -12.31
N LEU A 109 -16.19 6.66 -13.41
CA LEU A 109 -14.88 7.32 -13.50
C LEU A 109 -14.89 8.74 -12.93
N ASP A 110 -16.07 9.38 -12.87
CA ASP A 110 -16.20 10.73 -12.39
C ASP A 110 -16.07 10.84 -10.85
N ARG A 111 -15.68 12.00 -10.38
CA ARG A 111 -15.65 12.37 -8.95
C ARG A 111 -14.94 11.35 -8.04
N LYS A 112 -13.92 10.63 -8.53
CA LYS A 112 -13.17 9.63 -7.75
C LYS A 112 -12.73 10.18 -6.38
N ARG A 113 -12.26 11.44 -6.32
CA ARG A 113 -11.77 12.06 -5.08
C ARG A 113 -12.90 12.29 -4.07
N GLN A 114 -14.06 12.81 -4.51
CA GLN A 114 -15.22 13.00 -3.63
C GLN A 114 -15.79 11.68 -3.14
N ARG A 115 -15.82 10.66 -4.01
CA ARG A 115 -16.22 9.30 -3.62
C ARG A 115 -15.27 8.68 -2.61
N MET A 116 -13.96 8.94 -2.75
CA MET A 116 -12.96 8.56 -1.76
C MET A 116 -13.29 9.12 -0.37
N ASP A 117 -13.51 10.43 -0.27
CA ASP A 117 -13.82 11.08 1.01
C ASP A 117 -15.14 10.57 1.60
N ALA A 118 -16.16 10.38 0.75
CA ALA A 118 -17.45 9.84 1.18
C ALA A 118 -17.32 8.38 1.67
N ALA A 119 -16.51 7.57 0.99
CA ALA A 119 -16.25 6.19 1.39
C ALA A 119 -15.52 6.11 2.73
N VAL A 120 -14.47 6.93 2.93
CA VAL A 120 -13.77 7.03 4.23
C VAL A 120 -14.73 7.42 5.35
N ALA A 121 -15.58 8.43 5.13
CA ALA A 121 -16.56 8.86 6.11
C ALA A 121 -17.58 7.75 6.44
N ALA A 122 -18.06 7.02 5.44
CA ALA A 122 -18.98 5.89 5.63
C ALA A 122 -18.32 4.75 6.41
N MET A 123 -17.08 4.38 6.07
CA MET A 123 -16.34 3.33 6.78
C MET A 123 -16.12 3.69 8.25
N ARG A 124 -15.72 4.93 8.55
CA ARG A 124 -15.53 5.38 9.95
C ARG A 124 -16.83 5.30 10.75
N LYS A 125 -17.98 5.65 10.16
CA LYS A 125 -19.31 5.48 10.80
C LYS A 125 -19.63 4.02 11.09
N VAL A 126 -19.39 3.13 10.12
CA VAL A 126 -19.56 1.68 10.32
C VAL A 126 -18.69 1.18 11.49
N TRP A 127 -17.42 1.56 11.53
CA TRP A 127 -16.51 1.17 12.61
C TRP A 127 -16.87 1.80 13.96
N ALA A 128 -17.47 2.99 13.96
CA ALA A 128 -18.02 3.62 15.16
C ALA A 128 -19.37 3.03 15.60
N GLN A 129 -19.83 1.96 14.92
CA GLN A 129 -21.11 1.30 15.18
C GLN A 129 -22.34 2.21 15.01
N GLU A 130 -22.23 3.23 14.14
CA GLU A 130 -23.38 4.02 13.70
C GLU A 130 -24.18 3.20 12.68
N PRO A 131 -25.49 2.98 12.87
CA PRO A 131 -26.32 2.26 11.91
C PRO A 131 -26.33 3.00 10.55
N PRO A 132 -26.03 2.34 9.42
CA PRO A 132 -26.10 2.99 8.11
C PRO A 132 -27.53 3.29 7.65
N VAL A 133 -28.52 2.63 8.29
CA VAL A 133 -29.95 2.86 8.08
C VAL A 133 -30.58 3.18 9.43
N GLU A 134 -31.25 4.33 9.51
CA GLU A 134 -31.90 4.78 10.75
C GLU A 134 -32.92 3.75 11.27
N GLY A 135 -32.87 3.51 12.58
CA GLY A 135 -33.77 2.54 13.24
C GLY A 135 -33.36 1.07 13.07
N HIS A 136 -32.24 0.78 12.42
CA HIS A 136 -31.70 -0.57 12.24
C HIS A 136 -30.47 -0.82 13.11
N LEU A 137 -29.99 -2.09 13.11
CA LEU A 137 -28.77 -2.47 13.82
C LEU A 137 -27.52 -1.94 13.11
N PRO A 138 -26.44 -1.71 13.86
CA PRO A 138 -25.14 -1.39 13.26
C PRO A 138 -24.58 -2.56 12.46
N VAL A 139 -23.63 -2.27 11.60
CA VAL A 139 -22.84 -3.28 10.85
C VAL A 139 -21.72 -3.78 11.75
N GLY A 140 -21.64 -5.10 11.93
CA GLY A 140 -20.58 -5.74 12.72
C GLY A 140 -19.80 -6.76 11.92
N PRO A 141 -18.69 -7.29 12.53
CA PRO A 141 -18.17 -6.93 13.85
C PRO A 141 -17.59 -5.52 13.90
N PRO A 142 -17.45 -4.88 15.08
CA PRO A 142 -16.60 -3.70 15.21
C PRO A 142 -15.13 -4.10 15.09
N PRO A 143 -14.23 -3.21 14.61
CA PRO A 143 -12.80 -3.43 14.69
C PRO A 143 -12.32 -3.62 16.14
N VAL A 144 -11.25 -4.38 16.32
CA VAL A 144 -10.58 -4.55 17.62
C VAL A 144 -9.83 -3.27 18.01
N GLN A 145 -9.31 -2.58 17.01
CA GLN A 145 -8.53 -1.36 17.19
C GLN A 145 -9.42 -0.20 17.66
N VAL A 146 -9.03 0.44 18.77
CA VAL A 146 -9.73 1.60 19.31
C VAL A 146 -9.64 2.78 18.34
N GLY A 147 -10.80 3.34 17.98
CA GLY A 147 -10.88 4.43 16.99
C GLY A 147 -11.00 3.94 15.53
N GLY A 148 -10.99 2.63 15.32
CA GLY A 148 -11.08 2.00 13.99
C GLY A 148 -9.73 1.62 13.40
N ILE A 149 -9.77 1.07 12.19
CA ILE A 149 -8.56 0.66 11.46
C ILE A 149 -7.81 1.91 10.98
N PRO A 150 -6.49 2.02 11.22
CA PRO A 150 -5.69 3.15 10.72
C PRO A 150 -5.75 3.25 9.19
N LEU A 151 -5.91 4.48 8.68
CA LEU A 151 -6.02 4.79 7.27
C LEU A 151 -4.79 5.56 6.77
N VAL A 152 -4.09 5.01 5.80
CA VAL A 152 -2.94 5.66 5.15
C VAL A 152 -3.31 6.03 3.71
N ALA A 153 -3.10 7.30 3.34
CA ALA A 153 -3.45 7.79 2.02
C ALA A 153 -2.28 7.62 1.03
N GLY A 154 -2.49 6.93 -0.08
CA GLY A 154 -1.55 6.88 -1.21
C GLY A 154 -1.67 8.16 -2.04
N VAL A 155 -0.84 9.15 -1.76
CA VAL A 155 -0.91 10.49 -2.38
C VAL A 155 0.45 11.17 -2.44
N VAL A 156 0.65 12.02 -3.46
CA VAL A 156 1.89 12.79 -3.66
C VAL A 156 1.64 14.29 -3.73
N GLY A 157 0.68 14.73 -4.53
CA GLY A 157 0.50 16.14 -4.86
C GLY A 157 -0.14 16.98 -3.75
N PRO A 158 0.08 18.31 -3.73
CA PRO A 158 -0.33 19.18 -2.61
C PRO A 158 -1.84 19.21 -2.36
N LYS A 159 -2.67 19.17 -3.41
CA LYS A 159 -4.13 19.12 -3.26
C LYS A 159 -4.60 17.78 -2.67
N ALA A 160 -3.92 16.68 -2.99
CA ALA A 160 -4.21 15.37 -2.45
C ALA A 160 -3.78 15.28 -0.98
N LEU A 161 -2.61 15.81 -0.64
CA LEU A 161 -2.12 15.92 0.74
C LEU A 161 -3.07 16.73 1.62
N ALA A 162 -3.53 17.90 1.15
CA ALA A 162 -4.48 18.73 1.90
C ALA A 162 -5.82 18.00 2.18
N ARG A 163 -6.26 17.12 1.27
CA ARG A 163 -7.45 16.27 1.48
C ARG A 163 -7.17 15.14 2.46
N ALA A 164 -6.05 14.43 2.27
CA ALA A 164 -5.63 13.34 3.15
C ALA A 164 -5.50 13.80 4.60
N ALA A 165 -4.96 14.99 4.83
CA ALA A 165 -4.81 15.59 6.15
C ALA A 165 -6.13 15.78 6.92
N GLN A 166 -7.30 15.73 6.25
CA GLN A 166 -8.60 15.82 6.91
C GLN A 166 -9.04 14.49 7.57
N TRP A 167 -8.52 13.35 7.11
CA TRP A 167 -9.02 12.05 7.53
C TRP A 167 -7.96 10.96 7.70
N ALA A 168 -6.78 11.06 7.08
CA ALA A 168 -5.79 9.99 7.11
C ALA A 168 -4.96 10.02 8.41
N ASP A 169 -4.46 8.88 8.83
CA ASP A 169 -3.51 8.73 9.92
C ASP A 169 -2.07 8.84 9.44
N GLY A 170 -1.88 8.79 8.11
CA GLY A 170 -0.58 8.93 7.46
C GLY A 170 -0.66 8.97 5.93
N VAL A 171 0.51 8.99 5.31
CA VAL A 171 0.71 9.04 3.86
C VAL A 171 1.67 7.94 3.42
N SER A 172 1.35 7.30 2.30
CA SER A 172 2.25 6.48 1.51
C SER A 172 2.62 7.24 0.23
N ASP A 173 3.91 7.44 -0.02
CA ASP A 173 4.39 8.11 -1.23
C ASP A 173 4.94 7.08 -2.22
N PRO A 174 4.23 6.81 -3.34
CA PRO A 174 4.67 5.83 -4.34
C PRO A 174 5.73 6.35 -5.31
N ALA A 175 6.12 7.63 -5.24
CA ALA A 175 7.00 8.26 -6.24
C ALA A 175 8.43 7.66 -6.28
N HIS A 176 8.82 6.91 -5.25
CA HIS A 176 10.16 6.34 -5.11
C HIS A 176 10.23 4.83 -5.37
N SER A 177 9.18 4.25 -5.97
CA SER A 177 9.09 2.79 -6.15
C SER A 177 10.24 2.19 -6.96
N LEU A 178 10.78 2.88 -7.95
CA LEU A 178 11.85 2.40 -8.83
C LEU A 178 13.23 2.95 -8.47
N HIS A 179 13.32 4.26 -8.25
CA HIS A 179 14.55 4.96 -7.88
C HIS A 179 14.34 5.65 -6.54
N PHE A 180 15.25 5.44 -5.61
CA PHE A 180 15.18 6.06 -4.30
C PHE A 180 15.94 7.38 -4.26
N ASP A 181 15.23 8.46 -3.95
CA ASP A 181 15.77 9.81 -3.77
C ASP A 181 15.45 10.30 -2.35
N ALA A 182 16.45 10.24 -1.47
CA ALA A 182 16.29 10.60 -0.06
C ALA A 182 15.96 12.08 0.15
N GLU A 183 16.53 12.98 -0.68
CA GLU A 183 16.29 14.42 -0.57
C GLU A 183 14.85 14.77 -0.98
N ALA A 184 14.40 14.24 -2.11
CA ALA A 184 13.01 14.42 -2.58
C ALA A 184 12.01 13.87 -1.57
N LEU A 185 12.32 12.73 -0.94
CA LEU A 185 11.47 12.11 0.07
C LEU A 185 11.44 12.92 1.38
N ALA A 186 12.57 13.45 1.83
CA ALA A 186 12.64 14.36 2.97
C ALA A 186 11.80 15.64 2.72
N ALA A 187 11.91 16.22 1.54
CA ALA A 187 11.10 17.36 1.14
C ALA A 187 9.60 17.01 1.09
N GLN A 188 9.23 15.80 0.66
CA GLN A 188 7.84 15.33 0.70
C GLN A 188 7.32 15.19 2.12
N ARG A 189 8.13 14.66 3.03
CA ARG A 189 7.78 14.58 4.45
C ARG A 189 7.46 15.94 5.05
N GLU A 190 8.24 16.96 4.71
CA GLU A 190 7.95 18.33 5.13
C GLU A 190 6.60 18.81 4.59
N ARG A 191 6.30 18.58 3.31
CA ARG A 191 4.99 18.89 2.71
C ARG A 191 3.84 18.17 3.40
N VAL A 192 4.01 16.90 3.76
CA VAL A 192 3.02 16.14 4.54
C VAL A 192 2.79 16.79 5.91
N THR A 193 3.85 17.10 6.63
CA THR A 193 3.79 17.74 7.95
C THR A 193 3.08 19.10 7.88
N GLU A 194 3.39 19.90 6.86
CA GLU A 194 2.75 21.19 6.63
C GLU A 194 1.25 21.05 6.31
N ALA A 195 0.86 20.05 5.51
CA ALA A 195 -0.54 19.78 5.22
C ALA A 195 -1.33 19.42 6.49
N TRP A 196 -0.74 18.62 7.40
CA TRP A 196 -1.35 18.31 8.71
C TRP A 196 -1.52 19.55 9.58
N ARG A 197 -0.49 20.38 9.65
CA ARG A 197 -0.55 21.65 10.40
C ARG A 197 -1.60 22.60 9.81
N ALA A 198 -1.68 22.72 8.50
CA ALA A 198 -2.68 23.53 7.81
C ALA A 198 -4.11 23.03 8.01
N ALA A 199 -4.29 21.72 8.25
CA ALA A 199 -5.56 21.10 8.65
C ALA A 199 -5.91 21.29 10.14
N GLY A 200 -5.07 21.98 10.94
CA GLY A 200 -5.26 22.21 12.37
C GLY A 200 -4.92 21.00 13.24
N ARG A 201 -4.21 20.02 12.71
CA ARG A 201 -3.81 18.79 13.43
C ARG A 201 -2.50 19.02 14.20
N THR A 202 -2.40 18.37 15.35
CA THR A 202 -1.21 18.39 16.22
C THR A 202 -0.52 17.03 16.32
N ASP A 203 -1.18 15.98 15.86
CA ASP A 203 -0.59 14.65 15.75
C ASP A 203 0.44 14.60 14.62
N ARG A 204 1.41 13.70 14.78
CA ARG A 204 2.41 13.45 13.74
C ARG A 204 1.85 12.46 12.71
N PRO A 205 1.80 12.82 11.41
CA PRO A 205 1.41 11.86 10.38
C PRO A 205 2.43 10.72 10.27
N HIS A 206 1.93 9.49 10.12
CA HIS A 206 2.77 8.38 9.68
C HIS A 206 3.20 8.62 8.24
N PHE A 207 4.49 8.48 7.93
CA PHE A 207 5.02 8.70 6.60
C PHE A 207 5.81 7.49 6.11
N SER A 208 5.40 6.92 4.99
CA SER A 208 5.91 5.68 4.45
C SER A 208 6.06 5.73 2.92
N ALA A 209 6.85 4.84 2.37
CA ALA A 209 7.00 4.67 0.93
C ALA A 209 7.19 3.20 0.56
N PRO A 210 6.62 2.72 -0.56
CA PRO A 210 6.99 1.46 -1.18
C PRO A 210 8.23 1.64 -2.05
N VAL A 211 9.06 0.60 -2.13
CA VAL A 211 10.13 0.46 -3.12
C VAL A 211 10.09 -0.94 -3.70
N TRP A 212 10.12 -1.03 -5.02
CA TRP A 212 10.38 -2.29 -5.70
C TRP A 212 11.86 -2.65 -5.54
N PHE A 213 12.16 -3.90 -5.29
CA PHE A 213 13.53 -4.35 -5.17
C PHE A 213 13.75 -5.68 -5.90
N ALA A 214 14.96 -5.91 -6.35
CA ALA A 214 15.39 -7.11 -7.04
C ALA A 214 16.77 -7.53 -6.53
N LEU A 215 16.91 -8.80 -6.12
CA LEU A 215 18.14 -9.39 -5.60
C LEU A 215 18.48 -10.73 -6.26
N GLY A 216 17.75 -11.12 -7.32
CA GLY A 216 18.05 -12.30 -8.10
C GLY A 216 19.41 -12.27 -8.79
N PRO A 217 19.76 -13.31 -9.55
CA PRO A 217 21.06 -13.40 -10.23
C PRO A 217 21.35 -12.26 -11.25
N ASP A 218 20.28 -11.71 -11.84
CA ASP A 218 20.34 -10.55 -12.74
C ASP A 218 19.31 -9.52 -12.27
N PRO A 219 19.63 -8.73 -11.23
CA PRO A 219 18.65 -7.88 -10.57
C PRO A 219 18.18 -6.68 -11.42
N GLU A 220 19.01 -6.19 -12.35
CA GLU A 220 18.62 -5.11 -13.26
C GLU A 220 17.58 -5.60 -14.26
N ASN A 221 17.81 -6.77 -14.86
CA ASN A 221 16.83 -7.38 -15.76
C ASN A 221 15.55 -7.74 -15.05
N GLN A 222 15.63 -8.34 -13.85
CA GLN A 222 14.46 -8.70 -13.01
C GLN A 222 13.59 -7.47 -12.72
N LEU A 223 14.20 -6.35 -12.31
CA LEU A 223 13.48 -5.11 -12.03
C LEU A 223 12.92 -4.51 -13.32
N GLY A 224 13.70 -4.54 -14.42
CA GLY A 224 13.30 -4.03 -15.73
C GLY A 224 12.10 -4.77 -16.31
N GLU A 225 12.09 -6.10 -16.27
CA GLU A 225 10.96 -6.93 -16.70
C GLU A 225 9.70 -6.61 -15.87
N HIS A 226 9.82 -6.52 -14.54
CA HIS A 226 8.69 -6.15 -13.69
C HIS A 226 8.10 -4.78 -14.05
N VAL A 227 8.94 -3.77 -14.26
CA VAL A 227 8.50 -2.42 -14.65
C VAL A 227 7.79 -2.47 -16.00
N GLN A 228 8.35 -3.21 -16.96
CA GLN A 228 7.76 -3.36 -18.28
C GLN A 228 6.40 -4.04 -18.21
N ASP A 229 6.29 -5.15 -17.50
CA ASP A 229 5.02 -5.88 -17.35
C ASP A 229 3.95 -5.05 -16.63
N PHE A 230 4.35 -4.36 -15.56
CA PHE A 230 3.43 -3.55 -14.77
C PHE A 230 2.84 -2.37 -15.55
N TRP A 231 3.64 -1.75 -16.44
CA TRP A 231 3.23 -0.55 -17.16
C TRP A 231 2.80 -0.79 -18.60
N ASN A 232 3.35 -1.81 -19.30
CA ASN A 232 3.02 -2.09 -20.70
C ASN A 232 1.61 -2.62 -20.94
N GLN A 233 0.90 -3.02 -19.90
CA GLN A 233 -0.46 -3.51 -20.07
C GLN A 233 -1.50 -2.42 -20.24
N ASP A 234 -1.23 -1.15 -19.82
CA ASP A 234 -2.28 -0.15 -19.71
C ASP A 234 -1.86 1.31 -19.91
N VAL A 235 -0.64 1.62 -20.25
CA VAL A 235 -0.21 3.02 -20.31
C VAL A 235 0.24 3.37 -21.72
N ASP A 236 -0.54 4.23 -22.38
CA ASP A 236 -0.03 5.05 -23.44
C ASP A 236 1.05 5.99 -22.84
N LEU A 237 2.31 5.56 -22.94
CA LEU A 237 3.46 6.31 -22.42
C LEU A 237 3.62 7.69 -23.09
N THR A 238 2.78 8.00 -24.09
CA THR A 238 2.72 9.31 -24.76
C THR A 238 1.70 10.25 -24.15
N GLY A 239 0.82 9.76 -23.23
CA GLY A 239 -0.18 10.55 -22.54
C GLY A 239 0.38 11.25 -21.30
N ALA A 240 0.07 12.52 -21.13
CA ALA A 240 0.56 13.40 -20.07
C ALA A 240 0.14 13.05 -18.62
N GLU A 241 -0.46 11.88 -18.40
CA GLU A 241 -0.91 11.43 -17.08
C GLU A 241 0.02 10.41 -16.40
N SER A 242 1.09 10.00 -17.04
CA SER A 242 2.11 9.11 -16.46
C SER A 242 3.06 9.83 -15.48
N SER A 243 2.57 10.82 -14.77
CA SER A 243 3.35 11.59 -13.77
C SER A 243 3.93 10.73 -12.63
N PHE A 244 3.47 9.50 -12.48
CA PHE A 244 4.05 8.54 -11.55
C PHE A 244 5.34 7.89 -12.07
N LEU A 245 5.58 7.88 -13.39
CA LEU A 245 6.76 7.27 -14.00
C LEU A 245 7.88 8.26 -14.35
N THR A 246 7.57 9.53 -14.40
CA THR A 246 8.59 10.58 -14.50
C THR A 246 9.18 10.93 -13.14
N ALA A 247 9.32 9.91 -12.26
CA ALA A 247 10.19 10.03 -11.11
C ALA A 247 11.59 10.43 -11.62
N PRO A 248 12.25 11.34 -10.93
CA PRO A 248 13.53 11.88 -11.42
C PRO A 248 14.52 10.73 -11.63
N THR A 249 15.16 10.73 -12.78
CA THR A 249 16.28 9.85 -13.11
C THR A 249 17.52 10.08 -12.20
N ALA A 250 17.37 10.86 -11.16
CA ALA A 250 18.43 11.27 -10.25
C ALA A 250 18.64 10.35 -9.03
N GLY A 251 17.68 9.44 -8.74
CA GLY A 251 17.80 8.51 -7.62
C GLY A 251 18.60 7.24 -7.96
N THR A 252 18.98 6.50 -6.93
CA THR A 252 19.64 5.19 -7.09
C THR A 252 18.59 4.14 -7.43
N LEU A 253 18.86 3.32 -8.44
CA LEU A 253 18.01 2.20 -8.82
C LEU A 253 17.94 1.17 -7.68
N ASN A 254 16.75 0.71 -7.34
CA ASN A 254 16.50 -0.18 -6.19
C ASN A 254 16.81 -1.66 -6.51
N CYS A 255 17.94 -1.96 -7.15
CA CYS A 255 18.30 -3.34 -7.49
C CYS A 255 19.72 -3.69 -7.00
N GLY A 256 19.93 -4.99 -6.79
CA GLY A 256 21.15 -5.52 -6.19
C GLY A 256 21.33 -5.08 -4.72
N ALA A 257 22.35 -5.61 -4.07
CA ALA A 257 22.64 -5.34 -2.67
C ALA A 257 22.87 -3.84 -2.40
N SER A 258 23.61 -3.16 -3.26
CA SER A 258 23.92 -1.74 -3.12
C SER A 258 22.68 -0.86 -3.26
N GLY A 259 21.78 -1.15 -4.20
CA GLY A 259 20.55 -0.41 -4.41
C GLY A 259 19.59 -0.55 -3.22
N LEU A 260 19.40 -1.78 -2.71
CA LEU A 260 18.58 -2.02 -1.53
C LEU A 260 19.13 -1.31 -0.28
N LEU A 261 20.45 -1.39 -0.04
CA LEU A 261 21.08 -0.70 1.08
C LEU A 261 20.96 0.83 0.95
N ALA A 262 21.12 1.37 -0.26
CA ALA A 262 20.94 2.80 -0.50
C ALA A 262 19.50 3.24 -0.20
N ALA A 263 18.49 2.48 -0.64
CA ALA A 263 17.08 2.77 -0.36
C ALA A 263 16.79 2.75 1.16
N VAL A 264 17.25 1.72 1.88
CA VAL A 264 17.04 1.61 3.32
C VAL A 264 17.74 2.72 4.11
N ASN A 265 18.99 3.05 3.77
CA ASN A 265 19.72 4.12 4.44
C ASN A 265 19.10 5.49 4.13
N GLY A 266 18.78 5.76 2.87
CA GLY A 266 18.11 6.99 2.47
C GLY A 266 16.73 7.16 3.11
N ALA A 267 15.99 6.07 3.32
CA ALA A 267 14.72 6.09 4.05
C ALA A 267 14.91 6.54 5.52
N ARG A 268 15.95 6.03 6.18
CA ARG A 268 16.32 6.45 7.54
C ARG A 268 16.71 7.94 7.59
N GLU A 269 17.52 8.38 6.63
CA GLU A 269 17.97 9.78 6.53
C GLU A 269 16.81 10.73 6.26
N ALA A 270 15.89 10.35 5.35
CA ALA A 270 14.65 11.09 5.09
C ALA A 270 13.65 11.02 6.25
N GLY A 271 13.91 10.18 7.25
CA GLY A 271 13.10 10.02 8.45
C GLY A 271 11.75 9.36 8.18
N LEU A 272 11.67 8.39 7.26
CA LEU A 272 10.49 7.57 7.09
C LEU A 272 10.18 6.78 8.37
N ASP A 273 8.89 6.62 8.62
CA ASP A 273 8.42 5.75 9.70
C ASP A 273 8.43 4.29 9.24
N GLU A 274 8.22 4.06 7.92
CA GLU A 274 8.18 2.72 7.33
C GLU A 274 8.61 2.74 5.86
N LEU A 275 9.53 1.86 5.49
CA LEU A 275 9.88 1.54 4.12
C LEU A 275 9.32 0.16 3.78
N ARG A 276 8.48 0.07 2.76
CA ARG A 276 7.91 -1.19 2.31
C ARG A 276 8.68 -1.74 1.13
N LEU A 277 9.34 -2.85 1.34
CA LEU A 277 10.10 -3.56 0.32
C LEU A 277 9.14 -4.46 -0.47
N VAL A 278 8.91 -4.14 -1.73
CA VAL A 278 8.01 -4.86 -2.64
C VAL A 278 8.86 -5.71 -3.60
N PRO A 279 8.72 -7.05 -3.56
CA PRO A 279 9.53 -7.93 -4.39
C PRO A 279 9.12 -7.83 -5.86
N THR A 280 10.08 -8.05 -6.76
CA THR A 280 9.87 -8.14 -8.21
C THR A 280 9.97 -9.58 -8.72
N THR A 281 9.61 -10.54 -7.86
CA THR A 281 9.58 -11.98 -8.17
C THR A 281 8.63 -12.71 -7.21
N ALA A 282 8.13 -13.87 -7.62
CA ALA A 282 7.38 -14.78 -6.75
C ALA A 282 8.29 -15.73 -5.94
N ASP A 283 9.60 -15.75 -6.19
CA ASP A 283 10.56 -16.61 -5.48
C ASP A 283 10.67 -16.18 -4.00
N PRO A 284 10.23 -17.01 -3.03
CA PRO A 284 10.29 -16.64 -1.61
C PRO A 284 11.72 -16.56 -1.04
N ASP A 285 12.73 -17.02 -1.77
CA ASP A 285 14.12 -16.85 -1.36
C ASP A 285 14.61 -15.41 -1.50
N GLU A 286 13.85 -14.55 -2.18
CA GLU A 286 14.10 -13.11 -2.23
C GLU A 286 14.02 -12.47 -0.84
N ILE A 287 13.19 -13.01 0.06
CA ILE A 287 13.12 -12.59 1.47
C ILE A 287 14.44 -12.85 2.19
N ASP A 288 15.01 -14.03 1.98
CA ASP A 288 16.27 -14.43 2.63
C ASP A 288 17.45 -13.63 2.09
N ARG A 289 17.48 -13.37 0.76
CA ARG A 289 18.47 -12.48 0.15
C ARG A 289 18.39 -11.07 0.72
N ALA A 290 17.17 -10.53 0.88
CA ALA A 290 16.98 -9.21 1.47
C ALA A 290 17.45 -9.16 2.93
N ARG A 291 17.15 -10.20 3.71
CA ARG A 291 17.61 -10.34 5.09
C ARG A 291 19.14 -10.36 5.17
N GLU A 292 19.78 -11.15 4.32
CA GLU A 292 21.25 -11.25 4.26
C GLU A 292 21.90 -9.90 3.90
N VAL A 293 21.39 -9.23 2.87
CA VAL A 293 21.89 -7.92 2.44
C VAL A 293 21.75 -6.87 3.54
N LEU A 294 20.64 -6.89 4.29
CA LEU A 294 20.37 -5.93 5.36
C LEU A 294 21.06 -6.28 6.68
N GLY A 295 21.58 -7.49 6.82
CA GLY A 295 22.26 -7.96 8.04
C GLY A 295 21.35 -8.10 9.25
N ILE A 296 20.08 -8.51 9.03
CA ILE A 296 19.01 -8.61 10.06
C ILE A 296 18.49 -10.03 10.20
#